data_b121f41a0c7cc9c55e7e11f573aa1dcb
#
_entry.id   b121f41a0c7cc9c55e7e11f573aa1dcb
#
_cell.length_a   1.000
_cell.length_b   1.000
_cell.length_c   1.000
_cell.angle_alpha   90.00
_cell.angle_beta   90.00
_cell.angle_gamma   90.00
#
_symmetry.space_group_name_H-M   'P 1'
#
loop_
_entity.id
_entity.type
_entity.pdbx_description
1 polymer ?
#
loop_
_entity_poly.entity_id
_entity_poly.type
_entity_poly.pdbx_seq_one_letter_code
_entity_poly.pdbx_strand_id
1 'polypeptide(L)'
;MKRVIVNADDFGFSEAVNYGILKAIKSGIVTSTSLMANMPGFAHAVELYHSYPNLAVGVHLNLTCYRPLLSTHKTLTMENGCFHKQNDLLHYDETEMYTELKAQIQRILDAGIRIDHLDSHHHIH
;
A
#
# COMPACT_ATOMS: atom_id res chain seq x y z
N MET A 1 4.41 3.87 31.22
CA MET A 1 3.14 3.89 30.45
C MET A 1 3.29 2.98 29.23
N LYS A 2 2.38 2.06 29.00
CA LYS A 2 2.36 1.22 27.78
C LYS A 2 1.59 1.96 26.69
N ARG A 3 2.12 1.94 25.45
CA ARG A 3 1.46 2.48 24.26
C ARG A 3 1.22 1.36 23.27
N VAL A 4 0.11 1.38 22.57
CA VAL A 4 -0.28 0.40 21.54
C VAL A 4 -0.51 1.13 20.24
N ILE A 5 0.05 0.58 19.16
CA ILE A 5 -0.27 0.98 17.78
C ILE A 5 -1.21 -0.08 17.23
N VAL A 6 -2.35 0.35 16.69
CA VAL A 6 -3.30 -0.50 15.96
C VAL A 6 -3.34 0.01 14.54
N ASN A 7 -2.74 -0.75 13.63
CA ASN A 7 -2.67 -0.42 12.21
C ASN A 7 -3.81 -1.07 11.44
N ALA A 8 -4.38 -0.35 10.50
CA ALA A 8 -5.32 -0.88 9.52
C ALA A 8 -4.60 -0.98 8.16
N ASP A 9 -4.44 -2.19 7.66
CA ASP A 9 -3.83 -2.47 6.37
C ASP A 9 -4.77 -2.15 5.20
N ASP A 10 -4.23 -2.14 3.98
CA ASP A 10 -4.99 -2.05 2.72
C ASP A 10 -5.69 -0.71 2.43
N PHE A 11 -5.27 0.40 3.04
CA PHE A 11 -5.73 1.72 2.62
C PHE A 11 -5.38 1.94 1.13
N GLY A 12 -6.31 2.47 0.35
CA GLY A 12 -6.14 2.57 -1.10
C GLY A 12 -6.64 1.34 -1.90
N PHE A 13 -7.02 0.25 -1.24
CA PHE A 13 -7.51 -0.95 -1.93
C PHE A 13 -8.78 -0.65 -2.76
N SER A 14 -9.75 -0.01 -2.15
CA SER A 14 -10.98 0.49 -2.78
C SER A 14 -11.58 1.64 -1.96
N GLU A 15 -12.52 2.39 -2.54
CA GLU A 15 -13.23 3.44 -1.80
C GLU A 15 -13.97 2.90 -0.57
N ALA A 16 -14.60 1.73 -0.68
CA ALA A 16 -15.30 1.11 0.44
C ALA A 16 -14.36 0.75 1.60
N VAL A 17 -13.18 0.18 1.29
CA VAL A 17 -12.14 -0.10 2.29
C VAL A 17 -11.63 1.20 2.92
N ASN A 18 -11.39 2.23 2.12
CA ASN A 18 -10.93 3.53 2.59
C ASN A 18 -11.91 4.16 3.61
N TYR A 19 -13.20 4.14 3.30
CA TYR A 19 -14.22 4.62 4.25
C TYR A 19 -14.30 3.79 5.52
N GLY A 20 -14.17 2.46 5.41
CA GLY A 20 -14.12 1.56 6.56
C GLY A 20 -12.97 1.86 7.50
N ILE A 21 -11.76 2.04 6.93
CA ILE A 21 -10.55 2.40 7.68
C ILE A 21 -10.73 3.76 8.35
N LEU A 22 -11.19 4.77 7.62
CA LEU A 22 -11.41 6.10 8.17
C LEU A 22 -12.42 6.08 9.33
N LYS A 23 -13.50 5.29 9.21
CA LYS A 23 -14.45 5.10 10.30
C LYS A 23 -13.81 4.44 11.52
N ALA A 24 -12.97 3.42 11.31
CA ALA A 24 -12.27 2.74 12.39
C ALA A 24 -11.26 3.65 13.12
N ILE A 25 -10.65 4.61 12.40
CA ILE A 25 -9.77 5.63 13.00
C ILE A 25 -10.58 6.66 13.78
N LYS A 26 -11.69 7.14 13.23
CA LYS A 26 -12.50 8.20 13.88
C LYS A 26 -13.27 7.72 15.11
N SER A 27 -13.77 6.51 15.10
CA SER A 27 -14.72 5.98 16.08
C SER A 27 -14.25 4.70 16.76
N GLY A 28 -13.08 4.19 16.42
CA GLY A 28 -12.53 2.93 16.92
C GLY A 28 -11.16 3.11 17.56
N ILE A 29 -10.41 2.02 17.58
CA ILE A 29 -9.10 1.93 18.22
C ILE A 29 -7.93 2.06 17.24
N VAL A 30 -8.19 2.18 15.95
CA VAL A 30 -7.14 2.27 14.90
C VAL A 30 -6.42 3.60 15.01
N THR A 31 -5.09 3.55 15.02
CA THR A 31 -4.20 4.70 15.21
C THR A 31 -3.38 5.06 13.98
N SER A 32 -3.22 4.11 13.06
CA SER A 32 -2.48 4.28 11.80
C SER A 32 -3.05 3.41 10.70
N THR A 33 -2.62 3.65 9.47
CA THR A 33 -2.99 2.83 8.31
C THR A 33 -1.84 2.73 7.34
N SER A 34 -1.82 1.68 6.51
CA SER A 34 -0.80 1.47 5.49
C SER A 34 -1.41 1.52 4.10
N LEU A 35 -0.87 2.40 3.24
CA LEU A 35 -1.42 2.75 1.93
C LEU A 35 -0.78 1.93 0.81
N MET A 36 -1.62 1.32 -0.01
CA MET A 36 -1.24 0.60 -1.23
C MET A 36 -1.20 1.55 -2.43
N ALA A 37 -0.02 1.77 -2.98
CA ALA A 37 0.19 2.72 -4.09
C ALA A 37 -0.41 2.26 -5.42
N ASN A 38 -0.52 0.96 -5.65
CA ASN A 38 -0.90 0.38 -6.95
C ASN A 38 -2.39 0.01 -7.07
N MET A 39 -3.19 0.24 -6.04
CA MET A 39 -4.59 -0.20 -6.01
C MET A 39 -5.57 0.85 -6.56
N PRO A 40 -6.76 0.44 -7.02
CA PRO A 40 -7.75 1.32 -7.63
C PRO A 40 -8.24 2.47 -6.73
N GLY A 41 -8.29 2.26 -5.41
CA GLY A 41 -8.72 3.26 -4.44
C GLY A 41 -7.64 4.27 -4.02
N PHE A 42 -6.45 4.25 -4.65
CA PHE A 42 -5.33 5.12 -4.26
C PHE A 42 -5.68 6.61 -4.31
N ALA A 43 -6.24 7.10 -5.43
CA ALA A 43 -6.58 8.51 -5.57
C ALA A 43 -7.56 8.99 -4.48
N HIS A 44 -8.60 8.19 -4.21
CA HIS A 44 -9.56 8.47 -3.15
C HIS A 44 -8.90 8.45 -1.74
N ALA A 45 -7.96 7.54 -1.51
CA ALA A 45 -7.20 7.52 -0.25
C ALA A 45 -6.37 8.79 -0.06
N VAL A 46 -5.74 9.30 -1.13
CA VAL A 46 -4.99 10.57 -1.12
C VAL A 46 -5.91 11.75 -0.78
N GLU A 47 -7.10 11.83 -1.38
CA GLU A 47 -8.09 12.88 -1.05
C GLU A 47 -8.49 12.84 0.43
N LEU A 48 -8.74 11.64 0.96
CA LEU A 48 -9.06 11.46 2.38
C LEU A 48 -7.89 11.88 3.28
N TYR A 49 -6.65 11.52 2.93
CA TYR A 49 -5.47 11.94 3.69
C TYR A 49 -5.38 13.47 3.80
N HIS A 50 -5.53 14.18 2.69
CA HIS A 50 -5.48 15.66 2.70
C HIS A 50 -6.64 16.30 3.47
N SER A 51 -7.76 15.62 3.57
CA SER A 51 -8.91 16.05 4.39
C SER A 51 -8.72 15.76 5.90
N TYR A 52 -7.79 14.89 6.25
CA TYR A 52 -7.50 14.46 7.62
C TYR A 52 -5.99 14.53 7.93
N PRO A 53 -5.43 15.73 8.16
CA PRO A 53 -3.99 15.96 8.23
C PRO A 53 -3.27 15.26 9.38
N ASN A 54 -4.00 14.74 10.36
CA ASN A 54 -3.45 13.99 11.51
C ASN A 54 -3.47 12.46 11.28
N LEU A 55 -3.83 12.00 10.09
CA LEU A 55 -3.83 10.59 9.75
C LEU A 55 -2.39 10.08 9.64
N ALA A 56 -2.01 9.12 10.48
CA ALA A 56 -0.73 8.44 10.39
C ALA A 56 -0.78 7.39 9.27
N VAL A 57 0.07 7.54 8.27
CA VAL A 57 0.06 6.71 7.06
C VAL A 57 1.43 6.15 6.76
N GLY A 58 1.52 4.82 6.67
CA GLY A 58 2.67 4.10 6.14
C GLY A 58 2.50 3.67 4.69
N VAL A 59 3.54 3.07 4.12
CA VAL A 59 3.48 2.41 2.81
C VAL A 59 3.22 0.92 2.99
N HIS A 60 2.16 0.41 2.38
CA HIS A 60 1.86 -1.02 2.28
C HIS A 60 2.45 -1.55 0.97
N LEU A 61 3.69 -2.01 1.03
CA LEU A 61 4.43 -2.53 -0.12
C LEU A 61 3.76 -3.77 -0.69
N ASN A 62 3.61 -3.85 -2.01
CA ASN A 62 2.84 -4.92 -2.63
C ASN A 62 3.50 -5.46 -3.90
N LEU A 63 3.70 -6.78 -3.94
CA LEU A 63 4.20 -7.53 -5.10
C LEU A 63 3.32 -8.75 -5.44
N THR A 64 2.11 -8.83 -4.90
CA THR A 64 1.28 -10.05 -4.95
C THR A 64 -0.17 -9.80 -5.31
N CYS A 65 -0.58 -8.54 -5.41
CA CYS A 65 -1.98 -8.19 -5.64
C CYS A 65 -2.12 -7.12 -6.73
N TYR A 66 -3.06 -7.34 -7.63
CA TYR A 66 -3.39 -6.43 -8.73
C TYR A 66 -2.22 -6.24 -9.73
N ARG A 67 -2.02 -5.04 -10.26
CA ARG A 67 -0.99 -4.72 -11.26
C ARG A 67 0.14 -3.90 -10.66
N PRO A 68 1.39 -4.08 -11.11
CA PRO A 68 2.48 -3.19 -10.75
C PRO A 68 2.23 -1.77 -11.29
N LEU A 69 2.95 -0.81 -10.73
CA LEU A 69 2.99 0.57 -11.26
C LEU A 69 3.77 0.65 -12.56
N LEU A 70 4.82 -0.15 -12.70
CA LEU A 70 5.68 -0.16 -13.88
C LEU A 70 5.30 -1.33 -14.79
N SER A 71 5.13 -1.05 -16.08
CA SER A 71 4.73 -2.05 -17.09
C SER A 71 5.92 -2.84 -17.70
N THR A 72 7.15 -2.56 -17.26
CA THR A 72 8.37 -3.10 -17.85
C THR A 72 8.84 -4.42 -17.21
N HIS A 73 8.17 -4.86 -16.15
CA HIS A 73 8.52 -6.10 -15.44
C HIS A 73 8.23 -7.35 -16.27
N LYS A 74 9.13 -8.32 -16.18
CA LYS A 74 9.04 -9.62 -16.88
C LYS A 74 8.79 -10.77 -15.92
N THR A 75 9.38 -10.70 -14.71
CA THR A 75 9.31 -11.77 -13.73
C THR A 75 8.21 -11.56 -12.70
N LEU A 76 7.82 -10.32 -12.44
CA LEU A 76 6.82 -9.98 -11.41
C LEU A 76 5.38 -10.24 -11.85
N THR A 77 5.12 -10.38 -13.16
CA THR A 77 3.77 -10.41 -13.70
C THR A 77 3.46 -11.66 -14.50
N MET A 78 2.21 -12.09 -14.39
CA MET A 78 1.61 -13.09 -15.28
C MET A 78 1.29 -12.45 -16.65
N GLU A 79 0.89 -13.26 -17.64
CA GLU A 79 0.50 -12.81 -18.99
C GLU A 79 -0.59 -11.73 -19.01
N ASN A 80 -1.50 -11.75 -18.02
CA ASN A 80 -2.55 -10.75 -17.88
C ASN A 80 -2.07 -9.42 -17.28
N GLY A 81 -0.77 -9.28 -16.99
CA GLY A 81 -0.14 -8.09 -16.43
C GLY A 81 -0.38 -7.87 -14.93
N CYS A 82 -0.97 -8.83 -14.22
CA CYS A 82 -1.10 -8.81 -12.77
C CYS A 82 0.10 -9.49 -12.10
N PHE A 83 0.39 -9.10 -10.86
CA PHE A 83 1.37 -9.81 -10.05
C PHE A 83 1.04 -11.30 -9.92
N HIS A 84 2.07 -12.13 -9.77
CA HIS A 84 1.91 -13.51 -9.34
C HIS A 84 1.33 -13.59 -7.93
N LYS A 85 0.77 -14.74 -7.58
CA LYS A 85 0.28 -15.01 -6.23
C LYS A 85 1.45 -15.20 -5.26
N GLN A 86 1.21 -15.00 -3.97
CA GLN A 86 2.21 -15.07 -2.91
C GLN A 86 3.10 -16.32 -2.95
N ASN A 87 2.58 -17.47 -3.35
CA ASN A 87 3.34 -18.72 -3.38
C ASN A 87 4.35 -18.83 -4.55
N ASP A 88 4.32 -17.90 -5.49
CA ASP A 88 5.11 -17.93 -6.72
C ASP A 88 6.29 -16.92 -6.70
N LEU A 89 6.57 -16.29 -5.54
CA LEU A 89 7.57 -15.22 -5.39
C LEU A 89 9.03 -15.66 -5.60
N LEU A 90 9.33 -16.94 -5.57
CA LEU A 90 10.69 -17.47 -5.62
C LEU A 90 11.44 -17.21 -6.94
N HIS A 91 10.75 -16.73 -7.97
CA HIS A 91 11.29 -16.48 -9.30
C HIS A 91 11.38 -15.00 -9.66
N TYR A 92 11.13 -14.11 -8.72
CA TYR A 92 11.20 -12.66 -8.95
C TYR A 92 12.64 -12.18 -9.08
N ASP A 93 12.88 -11.38 -10.11
CA ASP A 93 14.15 -10.66 -10.25
C ASP A 93 14.26 -9.55 -9.20
N GLU A 94 15.37 -9.52 -8.46
CA GLU A 94 15.56 -8.56 -7.37
C GLU A 94 15.58 -7.11 -7.84
N THR A 95 16.11 -6.86 -9.05
CA THR A 95 16.14 -5.50 -9.64
C THR A 95 14.74 -5.04 -9.98
N GLU A 96 13.90 -5.91 -10.53
CA GLU A 96 12.49 -5.60 -10.80
C GLU A 96 11.72 -5.34 -9.50
N MET A 97 11.92 -6.17 -8.46
CA MET A 97 11.32 -5.95 -7.14
C MET A 97 11.71 -4.59 -6.56
N TYR A 98 13.00 -4.29 -6.52
CA TYR A 98 13.51 -3.02 -6.03
C TYR A 98 12.90 -1.82 -6.78
N THR A 99 12.87 -1.91 -8.11
CA THR A 99 12.38 -0.83 -8.96
C THR A 99 10.88 -0.57 -8.75
N GLU A 100 10.09 -1.63 -8.65
CA GLU A 100 8.65 -1.53 -8.38
C GLU A 100 8.38 -0.97 -6.98
N LEU A 101 9.01 -1.51 -5.94
CA LEU A 101 8.82 -1.05 -4.56
C LEU A 101 9.25 0.42 -4.39
N LYS A 102 10.34 0.81 -5.03
CA LYS A 102 10.78 2.21 -5.08
C LYS A 102 9.73 3.10 -5.76
N ALA A 103 9.14 2.65 -6.86
CA ALA A 103 8.09 3.39 -7.55
C ALA A 103 6.83 3.55 -6.68
N GLN A 104 6.46 2.53 -5.91
CA GLN A 104 5.34 2.59 -4.96
C GLN A 104 5.57 3.63 -3.87
N ILE A 105 6.76 3.62 -3.25
CA ILE A 105 7.13 4.63 -2.25
C ILE A 105 7.11 6.04 -2.86
N GLN A 106 7.72 6.20 -4.04
CA GLN A 106 7.80 7.50 -4.72
C GLN A 106 6.42 8.05 -5.06
N ARG A 107 5.51 7.22 -5.54
CA ARG A 107 4.13 7.64 -5.85
C ARG A 107 3.41 8.21 -4.64
N ILE A 108 3.61 7.62 -3.46
CA ILE A 108 3.00 8.10 -2.21
C ILE A 108 3.62 9.44 -1.78
N LEU A 109 4.95 9.57 -1.89
CA LEU A 109 5.66 10.83 -1.61
C LEU A 109 5.21 11.95 -2.56
N ASP A 110 5.10 11.65 -3.86
CA ASP A 110 4.66 12.61 -4.88
C ASP A 110 3.20 13.07 -4.68
N ALA A 111 2.39 12.24 -4.04
CA ALA A 111 1.03 12.60 -3.63
C ALA A 111 0.99 13.54 -2.39
N GLY A 112 2.14 13.94 -1.85
CA GLY A 112 2.24 14.84 -0.70
C GLY A 112 1.93 14.17 0.64
N ILE A 113 2.03 12.83 0.71
CA ILE A 113 1.79 12.08 1.94
C ILE A 113 3.10 11.96 2.73
N ARG A 114 3.06 12.32 4.01
CA ARG A 114 4.14 12.08 4.94
C ARG A 114 4.10 10.64 5.42
N ILE A 115 5.05 9.84 4.96
CA ILE A 115 5.20 8.43 5.33
C ILE A 115 5.82 8.33 6.73
N ASP A 116 5.21 7.58 7.64
CA ASP A 116 5.73 7.35 8.99
C ASP A 116 6.22 5.92 9.25
N HIS A 117 5.82 4.95 8.44
CA HIS A 117 6.29 3.56 8.53
C HIS A 117 6.20 2.83 7.18
N LEU A 118 6.82 1.65 7.14
CA LEU A 118 6.75 0.71 6.02
C LEU A 118 6.31 -0.65 6.55
N ASP A 119 5.40 -1.29 5.84
CA ASP A 119 5.03 -2.70 6.00
C ASP A 119 4.74 -3.32 4.63
N SER A 120 4.20 -4.53 4.57
CA SER A 120 3.95 -5.16 3.28
C SER A 120 2.73 -6.06 3.25
N HIS A 121 2.03 -6.01 2.12
CA HIS A 121 0.91 -6.88 1.82
C HIS A 121 1.38 -8.34 1.73
N HIS A 122 0.67 -9.26 2.37
CA HIS A 122 1.02 -10.67 2.46
C HIS A 122 2.41 -10.97 3.07
N HIS A 123 2.96 -10.04 3.87
CA HIS A 123 4.23 -10.23 4.59
C HIS A 123 5.39 -10.66 3.68
N ILE A 124 5.58 -9.93 2.56
CA ILE A 124 6.59 -10.24 1.54
C ILE A 124 8.01 -9.77 1.86
N HIS A 125 8.24 -9.25 3.06
CA HIS A 125 9.54 -8.78 3.57
C HIS A 125 10.26 -9.84 4.37
#